data_5d0c3477f41cd530e31ffec0585a1d2a
#
_entry.id   5d0c3477f41cd530e31ffec0585a1d2a
#
_cell.length_a   1.000
_cell.length_b   1.000
_cell.length_c   1.000
_cell.angle_alpha   90.00
_cell.angle_beta   90.00
_cell.angle_gamma   90.00
#
_symmetry.space_group_name_H-M   'P 1'
#
loop_
_entity.id
_entity.type
_entity.pdbx_description
1 polymer ?
#
loop_
_entity_poly.entity_id
_entity_poly.type
_entity_poly.pdbx_seq_one_letter_code
_entity_poly.pdbx_strand_id
1 'polypeptide(L)'
;MKILTIQNRMGIGDMVIFLPFIESIAKNFNSPITLLVKESSKANEYLNNNSKIKKIIDLKRSNKNNGYHDGILGFFRLTEELKKHSFDKVFIFNSSLRYNLICKLAGITEIYQYPLFKKKNKI
;
A
#
# COMPACT_ATOMS: atom_id res chain seq x y z
N MET A 1 -16.52 3.61 0.03
CA MET A 1 -15.23 4.06 0.59
C MET A 1 -14.08 3.39 -0.14
N LYS A 2 -13.08 4.15 -0.51
CA LYS A 2 -11.91 3.63 -1.20
C LYS A 2 -10.72 3.59 -0.26
N ILE A 3 -10.19 2.41 -0.02
CA ILE A 3 -9.12 2.18 0.94
C ILE A 3 -7.90 1.60 0.24
N LEU A 4 -6.75 2.22 0.48
CA LEU A 4 -5.46 1.75 -0.03
C LEU A 4 -4.65 1.16 1.11
N THR A 5 -3.96 0.07 0.85
CA THR A 5 -3.02 -0.52 1.78
C THR A 5 -1.67 -0.64 1.07
N ILE A 6 -0.62 -0.12 1.69
CA ILE A 6 0.73 -0.15 1.12
C ILE A 6 1.61 -1.11 1.91
N GLN A 7 2.16 -2.10 1.23
CA GLN A 7 3.15 -3.02 1.77
C GLN A 7 4.31 -3.08 0.80
N ASN A 8 5.45 -2.49 1.17
CA ASN A 8 6.61 -2.42 0.29
C ASN A 8 7.67 -3.46 0.61
N ARG A 9 7.40 -4.41 1.47
CA ARG A 9 8.33 -5.50 1.75
C ARG A 9 8.30 -6.52 0.63
N MET A 10 9.45 -7.12 0.39
CA MET A 10 9.58 -8.14 -0.65
C MET A 10 9.12 -9.50 -0.15
N GLY A 11 8.62 -10.30 -1.09
CA GLY A 11 8.41 -11.70 -0.87
C GLY A 11 6.98 -12.09 -0.53
N ILE A 12 6.68 -13.32 -0.87
CA ILE A 12 5.37 -13.92 -0.66
C ILE A 12 5.08 -14.09 0.83
N GLY A 13 6.12 -14.44 1.61
CA GLY A 13 5.96 -14.63 3.05
C GLY A 13 5.49 -13.38 3.78
N ASP A 14 6.00 -12.22 3.39
CA ASP A 14 5.59 -10.96 4.00
C ASP A 14 4.12 -10.67 3.71
N MET A 15 3.67 -10.93 2.50
CA MET A 15 2.26 -10.74 2.14
C MET A 15 1.34 -11.67 2.92
N VAL A 16 1.73 -12.92 3.10
CA VAL A 16 0.93 -13.90 3.84
C VAL A 16 0.76 -13.45 5.29
N ILE A 17 1.81 -12.91 5.90
CA ILE A 17 1.75 -12.42 7.28
C ILE A 17 0.77 -11.25 7.41
N PHE A 18 0.75 -10.33 6.44
CA PHE A 18 -0.09 -9.15 6.52
C PHE A 18 -1.51 -9.35 5.99
N LEU A 19 -1.78 -10.44 5.28
CA LEU A 19 -3.08 -10.68 4.69
C LEU A 19 -4.23 -10.67 5.71
N PRO A 20 -4.11 -11.28 6.90
CA PRO A 20 -5.19 -11.20 7.91
C PRO A 20 -5.51 -9.78 8.32
N PHE A 21 -4.51 -8.90 8.41
CA PHE A 21 -4.74 -7.49 8.74
C PHE A 21 -5.50 -6.77 7.64
N ILE A 22 -5.13 -7.05 6.38
CA ILE A 22 -5.80 -6.48 5.21
C ILE A 22 -7.26 -6.92 5.17
N GLU A 23 -7.52 -8.18 5.41
CA GLU A 23 -8.88 -8.70 5.43
C GLU A 23 -9.70 -8.12 6.58
N SER A 24 -9.07 -7.92 7.74
CA SER A 24 -9.72 -7.29 8.88
C SER A 24 -10.12 -5.84 8.57
N ILE A 25 -9.24 -5.09 7.91
CA ILE A 25 -9.54 -3.71 7.50
C ILE A 25 -10.73 -3.70 6.53
N ALA A 26 -10.72 -4.58 5.54
CA ALA A 26 -11.82 -4.67 4.58
C ALA A 26 -13.14 -4.98 5.26
N LYS A 27 -13.12 -5.86 6.24
CA LYS A 27 -14.31 -6.23 7.01
C LYS A 27 -14.81 -5.09 7.87
N ASN A 28 -13.91 -4.41 8.59
CA ASN A 28 -14.29 -3.32 9.48
C ASN A 28 -14.92 -2.14 8.75
N PHE A 29 -14.45 -1.85 7.56
CA PHE A 29 -14.99 -0.75 6.76
C PHE A 29 -16.01 -1.21 5.73
N ASN A 30 -16.28 -2.51 5.68
CA ASN A 30 -17.21 -3.12 4.72
C ASN A 30 -16.91 -2.69 3.28
N SER A 31 -15.63 -2.71 2.93
CA SER A 31 -15.17 -2.29 1.60
C SER A 31 -13.95 -3.10 1.18
N PRO A 32 -13.90 -3.58 -0.06
CA PRO A 32 -12.70 -4.23 -0.56
C PRO A 32 -11.54 -3.24 -0.61
N ILE A 33 -10.33 -3.75 -0.54
CA ILE A 33 -9.11 -2.96 -0.43
C ILE A 33 -8.31 -3.00 -1.72
N THR A 34 -7.74 -1.86 -2.09
CA THR A 34 -6.72 -1.81 -3.14
C THR A 34 -5.36 -1.96 -2.48
N LEU A 35 -4.55 -2.90 -2.98
CA LEU A 35 -3.20 -3.12 -2.47
C LEU A 35 -2.17 -2.47 -3.37
N LEU A 36 -1.22 -1.78 -2.76
CA LEU A 36 0.02 -1.35 -3.42
C LEU A 36 1.15 -2.17 -2.83
N VAL A 37 1.70 -3.07 -3.63
CA VAL A 37 2.72 -4.01 -3.19
C VAL A 37 3.84 -4.09 -4.23
N LYS A 38 5.03 -4.51 -3.80
CA LYS A 38 6.12 -4.68 -4.74
C LYS A 38 5.77 -5.76 -5.75
N GLU A 39 6.11 -5.52 -7.00
CA GLU A 39 5.90 -6.48 -8.08
C GLU A 39 6.57 -7.82 -7.76
N SER A 40 7.71 -7.80 -7.10
CA SER A 40 8.43 -9.01 -6.71
C SER A 40 7.67 -9.88 -5.70
N SER A 41 6.63 -9.36 -5.04
CA SER A 41 5.79 -10.17 -4.15
C SER A 41 4.88 -11.12 -4.92
N LYS A 42 4.67 -10.85 -6.20
CA LYS A 42 3.81 -11.64 -7.10
C LYS A 42 2.38 -11.77 -6.57
N ALA A 43 1.90 -10.75 -5.87
CA ALA A 43 0.57 -10.77 -5.27
C ALA A 43 -0.53 -10.98 -6.31
N ASN A 44 -0.34 -10.48 -7.53
CA ASN A 44 -1.30 -10.69 -8.60
C ASN A 44 -1.52 -12.16 -8.95
N GLU A 45 -0.55 -13.02 -8.66
CA GLU A 45 -0.65 -14.45 -9.01
C GLU A 45 -1.50 -15.24 -8.02
N TYR A 46 -1.58 -14.81 -6.76
CA TYR A 46 -2.29 -15.61 -5.75
C TYR A 46 -3.37 -14.86 -4.98
N LEU A 47 -3.47 -13.56 -5.14
CA LEU A 47 -4.49 -12.77 -4.43
C LEU A 47 -5.58 -12.19 -5.34
N ASN A 48 -5.48 -12.35 -6.64
CA ASN A 48 -6.43 -11.72 -7.56
C ASN A 48 -7.87 -12.23 -7.43
N ASN A 49 -8.07 -13.40 -6.83
CA ASN A 49 -9.40 -13.96 -6.60
C ASN A 49 -9.95 -13.72 -5.20
N ASN A 50 -9.24 -12.95 -4.37
CA ASN A 50 -9.68 -12.68 -3.01
C ASN A 50 -10.75 -11.59 -3.02
N SER A 51 -11.94 -11.90 -2.50
CA SER A 51 -13.07 -10.97 -2.50
C SER A 51 -12.85 -9.72 -1.65
N LYS A 52 -11.90 -9.75 -0.71
CA LYS A 52 -11.56 -8.60 0.12
C LYS A 52 -10.60 -7.65 -0.56
N ILE A 53 -10.04 -8.04 -1.71
CA ILE A 53 -9.07 -7.25 -2.46
C ILE A 53 -9.71 -6.86 -3.79
N LYS A 54 -9.90 -5.56 -3.96
CA LYS A 54 -10.53 -5.01 -5.16
C LYS A 54 -9.54 -4.95 -6.33
N LYS A 55 -8.32 -4.54 -6.05
CA LYS A 55 -7.31 -4.32 -7.08
C LYS A 55 -5.91 -4.41 -6.47
N ILE A 56 -4.95 -4.84 -7.27
CA ILE A 56 -3.55 -4.89 -6.88
C ILE A 56 -2.77 -3.98 -7.82
N ILE A 57 -2.07 -3.01 -7.23
CA ILE A 57 -1.18 -2.11 -7.97
C ILE A 57 0.25 -2.54 -7.70
N ASP A 58 0.99 -2.85 -8.75
CA ASP A 58 2.38 -3.26 -8.62
C ASP A 58 3.28 -2.05 -8.44
N LEU A 59 4.05 -2.06 -7.35
CA LEU A 59 5.08 -1.06 -7.10
C LEU A 59 6.35 -1.51 -7.81
N LYS A 60 6.72 -0.80 -8.84
CA LYS A 60 7.84 -1.17 -9.72
C LYS A 60 9.13 -0.50 -9.25
N ARG A 61 9.73 -1.07 -8.23
CA ARG A 61 11.01 -0.63 -7.67
C ARG A 61 12.12 -1.59 -8.09
N SER A 62 13.33 -1.04 -8.26
CA SER A 62 14.51 -1.81 -8.66
C SER A 62 15.64 -1.57 -7.67
N ASN A 63 16.48 -2.59 -7.45
CA ASN A 63 17.68 -2.45 -6.63
C ASN A 63 18.69 -1.46 -7.22
N LYS A 64 18.58 -1.19 -8.52
CA LYS A 64 19.45 -0.24 -9.21
C LYS A 64 18.88 1.17 -9.27
N ASN A 65 17.76 1.43 -8.57
CA ASN A 65 17.08 2.71 -8.56
C ASN A 65 16.67 3.22 -9.95
N ASN A 66 16.39 2.31 -10.87
CA ASN A 66 15.95 2.65 -12.22
C ASN A 66 14.57 2.09 -12.55
N GLY A 67 13.82 1.65 -11.55
CA GLY A 67 12.46 1.17 -11.75
C GLY A 67 11.49 2.31 -12.05
N TYR A 68 10.30 1.97 -12.55
CA TYR A 68 9.28 2.96 -12.91
C TYR A 68 8.90 3.86 -11.73
N HIS A 69 8.88 3.30 -10.52
CA HIS A 69 8.50 4.03 -9.31
C HIS A 69 9.72 4.42 -8.45
N ASP A 70 10.93 4.36 -9.01
CA ASP A 70 12.14 4.75 -8.31
C ASP A 70 12.50 6.21 -8.56
N GLY A 71 13.25 6.79 -7.60
CA GLY A 71 13.76 8.14 -7.71
C GLY A 71 12.67 9.21 -7.63
N ILE A 72 13.03 10.43 -8.02
CA ILE A 72 12.11 11.57 -7.98
C ILE A 72 10.98 11.42 -9.00
N LEU A 73 11.32 10.96 -10.20
CA LEU A 73 10.31 10.73 -11.23
C LEU A 73 9.32 9.66 -10.79
N GLY A 74 9.81 8.58 -10.18
CA GLY A 74 8.96 7.51 -9.67
C GLY A 74 8.05 7.99 -8.55
N PHE A 75 8.54 8.89 -7.71
CA PHE A 75 7.75 9.51 -6.66
C PHE A 75 6.51 10.21 -7.25
N PHE A 76 6.72 11.05 -8.26
CA PHE A 76 5.62 11.76 -8.88
C PHE A 76 4.72 10.86 -9.73
N ARG A 77 5.29 9.84 -10.37
CA ARG A 77 4.49 8.87 -11.13
C ARG A 77 3.51 8.14 -10.21
N LEU A 78 4.00 7.68 -9.07
CA LEU A 78 3.15 6.98 -8.11
C LEU A 78 2.09 7.92 -7.52
N THR A 79 2.49 9.15 -7.20
CA THR A 79 1.56 10.16 -6.69
C THR A 79 0.39 10.35 -7.67
N GLU A 80 0.68 10.49 -8.95
CA GLU A 80 -0.35 10.66 -9.96
C GLU A 80 -1.24 9.45 -10.10
N GLU A 81 -0.67 8.24 -10.04
CA GLU A 81 -1.45 7.02 -10.09
C GLU A 81 -2.44 6.93 -8.94
N LEU A 82 -1.98 7.21 -7.72
CA LEU A 82 -2.84 7.14 -6.54
C LEU A 82 -3.89 8.25 -6.55
N LYS A 83 -3.53 9.42 -7.04
CA LYS A 83 -4.46 10.54 -7.13
C LYS A 83 -5.65 10.22 -8.03
N LYS A 84 -5.42 9.47 -9.10
CA LYS A 84 -6.49 9.07 -10.02
C LYS A 84 -7.54 8.18 -9.37
N HIS A 85 -7.17 7.44 -8.34
CA HIS A 85 -8.09 6.53 -7.65
C HIS A 85 -8.94 7.21 -6.60
N SER A 86 -8.57 8.40 -6.14
CA SER A 86 -9.31 9.17 -5.11
C SER A 86 -9.55 8.35 -3.84
N PHE A 87 -8.49 7.83 -3.24
CA PHE A 87 -8.61 7.05 -2.01
C PHE A 87 -9.04 7.91 -0.82
N ASP A 88 -9.88 7.35 0.04
CA ASP A 88 -10.32 8.03 1.28
C ASP A 88 -9.36 7.79 2.42
N LYS A 89 -8.81 6.59 2.51
CA LYS A 89 -7.92 6.16 3.59
C LYS A 89 -6.75 5.37 3.04
N VAL A 90 -5.62 5.43 3.74
CA VAL A 90 -4.49 4.55 3.44
C VAL A 90 -3.88 4.01 4.73
N PHE A 91 -3.53 2.73 4.69
CA PHE A 91 -2.82 2.05 5.77
C PHE A 91 -1.45 1.66 5.23
N ILE A 92 -0.39 2.28 5.79
CA ILE A 92 0.99 2.06 5.34
C ILE A 92 1.69 1.16 6.35
N PHE A 93 2.04 -0.06 5.94
CA PHE A 93 2.68 -1.05 6.81
C PHE A 93 4.20 -0.94 6.80
N ASN A 94 4.71 0.28 6.82
CA ASN A 94 6.15 0.55 6.92
C ASN A 94 6.37 1.95 7.47
N SER A 95 7.63 2.28 7.75
CA SER A 95 8.00 3.58 8.35
C SER A 95 8.45 4.62 7.32
N SER A 96 8.27 4.37 6.04
CA SER A 96 8.79 5.22 5.00
C SER A 96 8.07 6.57 4.92
N LEU A 97 8.86 7.65 5.04
CA LEU A 97 8.34 9.00 4.82
C LEU A 97 7.95 9.21 3.35
N ARG A 98 8.64 8.52 2.45
CA ARG A 98 8.38 8.64 1.02
C ARG A 98 6.91 8.31 0.69
N TYR A 99 6.41 7.18 1.18
CA TYR A 99 5.03 6.79 0.90
C TYR A 99 4.02 7.65 1.64
N ASN A 100 4.37 8.12 2.84
CA ASN A 100 3.52 9.07 3.55
C ASN A 100 3.34 10.35 2.75
N LEU A 101 4.43 10.90 2.22
CA LEU A 101 4.39 12.13 1.42
C LEU A 101 3.65 11.89 0.10
N ILE A 102 3.86 10.76 -0.55
CA ILE A 102 3.15 10.41 -1.78
C ILE A 102 1.65 10.42 -1.54
N CYS A 103 1.20 9.80 -0.45
CA CYS A 103 -0.23 9.75 -0.13
C CYS A 103 -0.80 11.13 0.18
N LYS A 104 -0.05 11.98 0.89
CA LYS A 104 -0.49 13.34 1.17
C LYS A 104 -0.64 14.15 -0.12
N LEU A 105 0.32 14.05 -1.03
CA LEU A 105 0.27 14.75 -2.31
C LEU A 105 -0.81 14.18 -3.22
N ALA A 106 -1.16 12.90 -3.05
CA ALA A 106 -2.25 12.30 -3.79
C ALA A 106 -3.63 12.70 -3.26
N GLY A 107 -3.68 13.50 -2.20
CA GLY A 107 -4.94 14.01 -1.66
C GLY A 107 -5.62 13.09 -0.67
N ILE A 108 -4.93 12.07 -0.17
CA ILE A 108 -5.51 11.16 0.83
C ILE A 108 -5.48 11.85 2.19
N THR A 109 -6.63 12.01 2.81
CA THR A 109 -6.76 12.78 4.05
C THR A 109 -6.53 11.95 5.30
N GLU A 110 -6.84 10.67 5.29
CA GLU A 110 -6.67 9.79 6.45
C GLU A 110 -5.55 8.80 6.18
N ILE A 111 -4.39 9.06 6.80
CA ILE A 111 -3.17 8.26 6.60
C ILE A 111 -2.80 7.63 7.92
N TYR A 112 -2.77 6.29 7.96
CA TYR A 112 -2.38 5.50 9.12
C TYR A 112 -1.09 4.77 8.79
N GLN A 113 -0.04 5.00 9.59
CA GLN A 113 1.28 4.44 9.31
C GLN A 113 1.77 3.57 10.47
N TYR A 114 2.31 2.42 10.14
CA TYR A 114 2.69 1.39 11.11
C TYR A 114 3.52 1.87 12.30
N PRO A 115 4.57 2.68 12.16
CA PRO A 115 5.35 3.08 13.33
C PRO A 115 4.54 3.85 14.36
N LEU A 116 3.55 4.63 13.91
CA LEU A 116 2.69 5.37 14.81
C LEU A 116 1.80 4.41 15.60
N PHE A 117 1.28 3.36 14.95
CA PHE A 117 0.50 2.34 15.63
C PHE A 117 1.33 1.64 16.68
N LYS A 118 2.55 1.25 16.32
CA LYS A 118 3.45 0.54 17.23
C LYS A 118 3.81 1.38 18.44
N LYS A 119 4.06 2.66 18.27
CA LYS A 119 4.36 3.57 19.38
C LYS A 119 3.18 3.65 20.33
N LYS A 120 1.98 3.74 19.83
CA LYS A 120 0.79 3.77 20.68
C LYS A 120 0.63 2.48 21.46
N ASN A 121 0.96 1.36 20.86
CA ASN A 121 0.83 0.06 21.51
C ASN A 121 1.88 -0.18 22.58
N LYS A 122 2.99 0.53 22.55
CA LYS A 122 4.06 0.40 23.55
C LYS A 122 3.78 1.17 24.83
N ILE A 123 2.90 2.07 24.78
CA ILE A 123 2.52 2.88 25.93
C ILE A 123 1.42 2.18 26.71
#